data_52656398110f6b8e2c7bf15b9541e777
#
_entry.id   52656398110f6b8e2c7bf15b9541e777
#
_cell.length_a   1.000
_cell.length_b   1.000
_cell.length_c   1.000
_cell.angle_alpha   90.00
_cell.angle_beta   90.00
_cell.angle_gamma   90.00
#
_symmetry.space_group_name_H-M   'P 1'
#
loop_
_entity.id
_entity.type
_entity.pdbx_description
1 polymer ?
#
loop_
_entity_poly.entity_id
_entity_poly.type
_entity_poly.pdbx_seq_one_letter_code
_entity_poly.pdbx_strand_id
1 'polypeptide(L)'
;MGDERKLYNGKSLLFYALANNDADSRYSISSFLLDKGIDVSGLNEENENVLHVLLSRTDHNLKQTIELCKRLIDGGANINQIDKKGLVPLQYIINLKYTDEELEPLYEIWFAKNNVVIDHKNAWGKSPLEIAEIIPYREKLLERMKKQRKVSHLEQMINE
;
A
#
# COMPACT_ATOMS: atom_id res chain seq x y z
N MET A 1 -8.56 22.75 20.58
CA MET A 1 -8.23 21.57 19.82
C MET A 1 -7.04 21.85 18.90
N GLY A 2 -6.07 20.97 18.85
CA GLY A 2 -4.92 21.12 17.98
C GLY A 2 -5.29 20.94 16.51
N ASP A 3 -4.43 21.43 15.63
CA ASP A 3 -4.55 21.18 14.20
C ASP A 3 -4.08 19.74 13.93
N GLU A 4 -4.97 18.89 13.46
CA GLU A 4 -4.70 17.48 13.16
C GLU A 4 -3.65 17.31 12.05
N ARG A 5 -3.41 18.35 11.26
CA ARG A 5 -2.40 18.37 10.21
C ARG A 5 -1.02 18.76 10.74
N LYS A 6 -0.92 19.17 12.02
CA LYS A 6 0.35 19.55 12.62
C LYS A 6 1.31 18.36 12.61
N LEU A 7 2.56 18.63 12.25
CA LEU A 7 3.61 17.62 12.26
C LEU A 7 4.14 17.42 13.67
N TYR A 8 4.44 16.17 13.99
CA TYR A 8 5.13 15.80 15.23
C TYR A 8 6.43 15.09 14.84
N ASN A 9 7.58 15.68 15.24
CA ASN A 9 8.91 15.21 14.80
C ASN A 9 9.01 15.10 13.27
N GLY A 10 8.41 16.06 12.53
CA GLY A 10 8.43 16.07 11.07
C GLY A 10 7.46 15.11 10.38
N LYS A 11 6.58 14.44 11.15
CA LYS A 11 5.58 13.50 10.62
C LYS A 11 4.20 13.94 11.03
N SER A 12 3.21 13.67 10.18
CA SER A 12 1.82 13.90 10.57
C SER A 12 1.39 12.90 11.63
N LEU A 13 0.35 13.26 12.39
CA LEU A 13 -0.21 12.35 13.40
C LEU A 13 -0.69 11.03 12.81
N LEU A 14 -1.07 11.05 11.53
CA LEU A 14 -1.54 9.84 10.85
C LEU A 14 -0.45 8.75 10.79
N PHE A 15 0.81 9.12 10.61
CA PHE A 15 1.91 8.15 10.62
C PHE A 15 1.99 7.41 11.96
N TYR A 16 1.84 8.14 13.05
CA TYR A 16 1.85 7.54 14.39
C TYR A 16 0.63 6.65 14.63
N ALA A 17 -0.55 7.11 14.19
CA ALA A 17 -1.80 6.34 14.31
C ALA A 17 -1.71 5.01 13.54
N LEU A 18 -1.22 5.06 12.31
CA LEU A 18 -1.10 3.87 11.46
C LEU A 18 0.02 2.93 11.92
N ALA A 19 1.00 3.44 12.64
CA ALA A 19 2.08 2.64 13.21
C ALA A 19 1.70 1.94 14.52
N ASN A 20 0.53 2.22 15.07
CA ASN A 20 0.08 1.61 16.32
C ASN A 20 -0.03 0.09 16.15
N ASN A 21 0.55 -0.67 17.10
CA ASN A 21 0.55 -2.13 17.04
C ASN A 21 -0.80 -2.76 17.40
N ASP A 22 -1.65 -2.04 18.13
CA ASP A 22 -3.01 -2.48 18.42
C ASP A 22 -3.94 -2.15 17.24
N ALA A 23 -4.47 -3.18 16.59
CA ALA A 23 -5.29 -3.02 15.38
C ALA A 23 -6.53 -2.15 15.61
N ASP A 24 -7.21 -2.34 16.73
CA ASP A 24 -8.43 -1.57 17.03
C ASP A 24 -8.11 -0.10 17.28
N SER A 25 -7.08 0.20 18.06
CA SER A 25 -6.63 1.58 18.30
C SER A 25 -6.14 2.24 17.02
N ARG A 26 -5.39 1.51 16.19
CA ARG A 26 -4.94 1.96 14.88
C ARG A 26 -6.13 2.39 14.02
N TYR A 27 -7.14 1.55 13.95
CA TYR A 27 -8.35 1.81 13.15
C TYR A 27 -9.11 3.02 13.69
N SER A 28 -9.37 3.05 15.00
CA SER A 28 -10.16 4.12 15.64
C SER A 28 -9.50 5.48 15.49
N ILE A 29 -8.20 5.56 15.78
CA ILE A 29 -7.48 6.84 15.74
C ILE A 29 -7.29 7.30 14.30
N SER A 30 -6.91 6.39 13.41
CA SER A 30 -6.72 6.73 12.00
C SER A 30 -8.02 7.17 11.35
N SER A 31 -9.13 6.48 11.63
CA SER A 31 -10.46 6.86 11.14
C SER A 31 -10.86 8.24 11.62
N PHE A 32 -10.62 8.54 12.89
CA PHE A 32 -10.89 9.87 13.45
C PHE A 32 -10.11 10.95 12.71
N LEU A 33 -8.80 10.73 12.48
CA LEU A 33 -7.96 11.71 11.78
C LEU A 33 -8.40 11.88 10.33
N LEU A 34 -8.75 10.80 9.66
CA LEU A 34 -9.24 10.85 8.28
C LEU A 34 -10.57 11.59 8.19
N ASP A 35 -11.46 11.40 9.17
CA ASP A 35 -12.73 12.14 9.26
C ASP A 35 -12.50 13.64 9.44
N LYS A 36 -11.38 14.03 10.03
CA LYS A 36 -10.99 15.44 10.20
C LYS A 36 -10.26 16.01 8.98
N GLY A 37 -10.08 15.23 7.94
CA GLY A 37 -9.45 15.69 6.70
C GLY A 37 -7.94 15.80 6.76
N ILE A 38 -7.27 14.98 7.59
CA ILE A 38 -5.81 14.98 7.67
C ILE A 38 -5.20 14.67 6.29
N ASP A 39 -4.09 15.33 5.97
CA ASP A 39 -3.36 15.11 4.73
C ASP A 39 -2.72 13.71 4.74
N VAL A 40 -2.93 12.94 3.69
CA VAL A 40 -2.42 11.57 3.55
C VAL A 40 -1.19 11.49 2.64
N SER A 41 -0.72 12.61 2.08
CA SER A 41 0.32 12.62 1.04
C SER A 41 1.76 12.67 1.55
N GLY A 42 1.98 12.84 2.83
CA GLY A 42 3.32 13.02 3.40
C GLY A 42 4.20 11.77 3.31
N LEU A 43 5.50 11.98 3.47
CA LEU A 43 6.50 10.92 3.56
C LEU A 43 7.24 11.04 4.89
N ASN A 44 7.69 9.92 5.43
CA ASN A 44 8.57 9.92 6.59
C ASN A 44 10.05 9.97 6.16
N GLU A 45 10.96 9.85 7.13
CA GLU A 45 12.41 9.92 6.89
C GLU A 45 12.92 8.79 5.98
N GLU A 46 12.19 7.68 5.89
CA GLU A 46 12.52 6.53 5.06
C GLU A 46 11.87 6.59 3.67
N ASN A 47 11.27 7.72 3.30
CA ASN A 47 10.47 7.90 2.09
C ASN A 47 9.27 6.95 2.02
N GLU A 48 8.82 6.45 3.17
CA GLU A 48 7.60 5.68 3.26
C GLU A 48 6.40 6.61 3.30
N ASN A 49 5.34 6.21 2.60
CA ASN A 49 4.05 6.89 2.77
C ASN A 49 3.17 6.12 3.76
N VAL A 50 1.95 6.58 3.94
CA VAL A 50 0.99 5.99 4.89
C VAL A 50 0.69 4.52 4.57
N LEU A 51 0.73 4.12 3.30
CA LEU A 51 0.45 2.74 2.90
C LEU A 51 1.58 1.79 3.33
N HIS A 52 2.84 2.21 3.17
CA HIS A 52 3.98 1.43 3.68
C HIS A 52 3.84 1.19 5.18
N VAL A 53 3.55 2.25 5.93
CA VAL A 53 3.46 2.17 7.39
C VAL A 53 2.36 1.22 7.82
N LEU A 54 1.17 1.35 7.23
CA LEU A 54 0.03 0.48 7.56
C LEU A 54 0.32 -0.98 7.22
N LEU A 55 0.79 -1.24 6.01
CA LEU A 55 0.97 -2.61 5.50
C LEU A 55 2.17 -3.34 6.10
N SER A 56 3.10 -2.60 6.69
CA SER A 56 4.26 -3.19 7.38
C SER A 56 3.94 -3.68 8.80
N ARG A 57 2.73 -3.45 9.31
CA ARG A 57 2.34 -3.95 10.62
C ARG A 57 2.25 -5.47 10.60
N THR A 58 2.50 -6.07 11.73
CA THR A 58 2.47 -7.55 11.87
C THR A 58 1.13 -8.06 12.40
N ASP A 59 0.38 -7.21 13.04
CA ASP A 59 -0.93 -7.54 13.60
C ASP A 59 -2.02 -6.76 12.87
N HIS A 60 -2.88 -7.48 12.16
CA HIS A 60 -3.95 -6.89 11.36
C HIS A 60 -5.32 -7.46 11.73
N ASN A 61 -6.31 -6.59 11.77
CA ASN A 61 -7.69 -6.96 11.46
C ASN A 61 -7.84 -6.67 9.96
N LEU A 62 -7.88 -7.69 9.14
CA LEU A 62 -7.79 -7.54 7.69
C LEU A 62 -8.89 -6.65 7.12
N LYS A 63 -10.12 -6.80 7.61
CA LYS A 63 -11.24 -5.96 7.17
C LYS A 63 -10.98 -4.48 7.43
N GLN A 64 -10.47 -4.15 8.61
CA GLN A 64 -10.11 -2.78 8.98
C GLN A 64 -8.94 -2.27 8.14
N THR A 65 -7.93 -3.12 7.90
CA THR A 65 -6.77 -2.75 7.08
C THR A 65 -7.20 -2.43 5.65
N ILE A 66 -8.06 -3.25 5.06
CA ILE A 66 -8.58 -3.02 3.69
C ILE A 66 -9.34 -1.70 3.63
N GLU A 67 -10.21 -1.44 4.61
CA GLU A 67 -10.97 -0.19 4.68
C GLU A 67 -10.06 1.03 4.79
N LEU A 68 -9.04 0.96 5.65
CA LEU A 68 -8.07 2.04 5.79
C LEU A 68 -7.30 2.27 4.49
N CYS A 69 -6.84 1.21 3.82
CA CYS A 69 -6.16 1.32 2.53
C CYS A 69 -7.04 2.06 1.51
N LYS A 70 -8.32 1.68 1.43
CA LYS A 70 -9.25 2.33 0.50
C LYS A 70 -9.38 3.82 0.81
N ARG A 71 -9.56 4.19 2.08
CA ARG A 71 -9.69 5.59 2.48
C ARG A 71 -8.41 6.39 2.19
N LEU A 72 -7.25 5.80 2.46
CA LEU A 72 -5.97 6.46 2.21
C LEU A 72 -5.76 6.70 0.72
N ILE A 73 -6.05 5.71 -0.11
CA ILE A 73 -5.91 5.81 -1.57
C ILE A 73 -6.91 6.81 -2.14
N ASP A 74 -8.15 6.78 -1.68
CA ASP A 74 -9.18 7.75 -2.09
C ASP A 74 -8.79 9.18 -1.68
N GLY A 75 -8.04 9.32 -0.60
CA GLY A 75 -7.51 10.60 -0.12
C GLY A 75 -6.25 11.08 -0.83
N GLY A 76 -5.70 10.28 -1.75
CA GLY A 76 -4.55 10.65 -2.57
C GLY A 76 -3.24 9.97 -2.24
N ALA A 77 -3.24 8.94 -1.38
CA ALA A 77 -2.01 8.18 -1.10
C ALA A 77 -1.55 7.45 -2.37
N ASN A 78 -0.25 7.52 -2.65
CA ASN A 78 0.33 6.92 -3.85
C ASN A 78 0.64 5.44 -3.63
N ILE A 79 -0.05 4.56 -4.35
CA ILE A 79 0.18 3.12 -4.27
C ILE A 79 1.56 2.70 -4.78
N ASN A 80 2.23 3.57 -5.53
CA ASN A 80 3.51 3.30 -6.17
C ASN A 80 4.69 4.02 -5.51
N GLN A 81 4.51 4.57 -4.33
CA GLN A 81 5.59 5.26 -3.61
C GLN A 81 6.75 4.31 -3.37
N ILE A 82 7.95 4.72 -3.73
CA ILE A 82 9.17 3.94 -3.53
C ILE A 82 9.89 4.47 -2.29
N ASP A 83 10.14 3.61 -1.31
CA ASP A 83 10.87 3.97 -0.11
C ASP A 83 12.39 3.89 -0.31
N LYS A 84 13.18 4.19 0.72
CA LYS A 84 14.65 4.15 0.63
C LYS A 84 15.22 2.76 0.37
N LYS A 85 14.43 1.71 0.62
CA LYS A 85 14.83 0.32 0.32
C LYS A 85 14.38 -0.12 -1.07
N GLY A 86 13.80 0.79 -1.84
CA GLY A 86 13.26 0.47 -3.17
C GLY A 86 11.95 -0.29 -3.15
N LEU A 87 11.26 -0.32 -1.99
CA LEU A 87 10.02 -1.07 -1.83
C LEU A 87 8.81 -0.19 -2.13
N VAL A 88 7.88 -0.73 -2.91
CA VAL A 88 6.55 -0.16 -3.09
C VAL A 88 5.58 -0.83 -2.12
N PRO A 89 4.44 -0.19 -1.79
CA PRO A 89 3.47 -0.79 -0.85
C PRO A 89 3.00 -2.21 -1.24
N LEU A 90 2.90 -2.50 -2.53
CA LEU A 90 2.51 -3.84 -3.02
C LEU A 90 3.43 -4.94 -2.46
N GLN A 91 4.70 -4.63 -2.25
CA GLN A 91 5.68 -5.58 -1.70
C GLN A 91 5.23 -6.09 -0.32
N TYR A 92 4.67 -5.21 0.49
CA TYR A 92 4.16 -5.58 1.81
C TYR A 92 2.89 -6.41 1.72
N ILE A 93 2.04 -6.16 0.71
CA ILE A 93 0.83 -6.96 0.47
C ILE A 93 1.22 -8.40 0.13
N ILE A 94 2.23 -8.57 -0.72
CA ILE A 94 2.72 -9.90 -1.12
C ILE A 94 3.10 -10.73 0.11
N ASN A 95 3.65 -10.07 1.12
CA ASN A 95 4.18 -10.72 2.31
C ASN A 95 3.16 -10.88 3.45
N LEU A 96 1.93 -10.39 3.29
CA LEU A 96 0.90 -10.55 4.30
C LEU A 96 0.55 -12.03 4.50
N LYS A 97 0.29 -12.41 5.75
CA LYS A 97 0.00 -13.81 6.11
C LYS A 97 -1.48 -14.16 5.92
N TYR A 98 -1.97 -13.91 4.71
CA TYR A 98 -3.35 -14.20 4.31
C TYR A 98 -3.32 -14.89 2.95
N THR A 99 -4.40 -15.59 2.62
CA THR A 99 -4.53 -16.23 1.30
C THR A 99 -4.85 -15.20 0.23
N ASP A 100 -4.64 -15.55 -1.04
CA ASP A 100 -5.06 -14.73 -2.17
C ASP A 100 -6.56 -14.41 -2.10
N GLU A 101 -7.38 -15.40 -1.72
CA GLU A 101 -8.83 -15.23 -1.60
C GLU A 101 -9.18 -14.18 -0.56
N GLU A 102 -8.52 -14.19 0.58
CA GLU A 102 -8.72 -13.19 1.63
C GLU A 102 -8.25 -11.80 1.21
N LEU A 103 -7.19 -11.73 0.40
CA LEU A 103 -6.61 -10.47 -0.07
C LEU A 103 -7.26 -9.92 -1.34
N GLU A 104 -8.18 -10.67 -1.96
CA GLU A 104 -8.82 -10.28 -3.23
C GLU A 104 -9.40 -8.86 -3.20
N PRO A 105 -10.13 -8.44 -2.15
CA PRO A 105 -10.63 -7.05 -2.09
C PRO A 105 -9.51 -6.01 -2.13
N LEU A 106 -8.36 -6.33 -1.53
CA LEU A 106 -7.20 -5.44 -1.54
C LEU A 106 -6.57 -5.38 -2.94
N TYR A 107 -6.49 -6.51 -3.61
CA TYR A 107 -6.00 -6.58 -5.00
C TYR A 107 -6.87 -5.72 -5.93
N GLU A 108 -8.19 -5.79 -5.76
CA GLU A 108 -9.11 -4.99 -6.58
C GLU A 108 -8.85 -3.50 -6.41
N ILE A 109 -8.60 -3.04 -5.18
CA ILE A 109 -8.28 -1.65 -4.90
C ILE A 109 -6.97 -1.25 -5.61
N TRP A 110 -5.93 -2.09 -5.52
CA TRP A 110 -4.62 -1.78 -6.09
C TRP A 110 -4.66 -1.74 -7.61
N PHE A 111 -5.29 -2.71 -8.24
CA PHE A 111 -5.27 -2.86 -9.70
C PHE A 111 -6.40 -2.13 -10.42
N ALA A 112 -7.19 -1.32 -9.70
CA ALA A 112 -8.29 -0.56 -10.30
C ALA A 112 -7.83 0.43 -11.39
N LYS A 113 -6.61 0.92 -11.31
CA LYS A 113 -6.07 1.96 -12.22
C LYS A 113 -5.07 1.44 -13.26
N ASN A 114 -4.78 0.16 -13.30
CA ASN A 114 -3.84 -0.47 -14.25
C ASN A 114 -2.45 0.20 -14.34
N ASN A 115 -2.01 0.85 -13.26
CA ASN A 115 -0.71 1.54 -13.24
C ASN A 115 0.17 1.10 -12.08
N VAL A 116 -0.07 -0.09 -11.54
CA VAL A 116 0.69 -0.62 -10.40
C VAL A 116 2.13 -0.93 -10.84
N VAL A 117 3.10 -0.39 -10.08
CA VAL A 117 4.53 -0.69 -10.33
C VAL A 117 4.81 -2.11 -9.85
N ILE A 118 5.16 -2.99 -10.77
CA ILE A 118 5.39 -4.42 -10.51
C ILE A 118 6.82 -4.87 -10.80
N ASP A 119 7.61 -4.06 -11.50
CA ASP A 119 8.93 -4.44 -12.01
C ASP A 119 10.09 -3.61 -11.43
N HIS A 120 9.83 -2.74 -10.47
CA HIS A 120 10.89 -1.97 -9.83
C HIS A 120 11.67 -2.84 -8.83
N LYS A 121 12.97 -2.96 -9.03
CA LYS A 121 13.83 -3.76 -8.16
C LYS A 121 14.15 -3.03 -6.86
N ASN A 122 13.98 -3.72 -5.74
CA ASN A 122 14.31 -3.21 -4.41
C ASN A 122 15.82 -3.34 -4.14
N ALA A 123 16.25 -2.96 -2.94
CA ALA A 123 17.66 -2.99 -2.52
C ALA A 123 18.29 -4.39 -2.59
N TRP A 124 17.47 -5.44 -2.59
CA TRP A 124 17.92 -6.83 -2.71
C TRP A 124 17.88 -7.35 -4.15
N GLY A 125 17.60 -6.48 -5.12
CA GLY A 125 17.59 -6.82 -6.53
C GLY A 125 16.34 -7.56 -7.01
N LYS A 126 15.23 -7.48 -6.28
CA LYS A 126 13.98 -8.19 -6.60
C LYS A 126 12.84 -7.21 -6.81
N SER A 127 12.04 -7.43 -7.85
CA SER A 127 10.80 -6.70 -8.10
C SER A 127 9.61 -7.40 -7.44
N PRO A 128 8.48 -6.70 -7.26
CA PRO A 128 7.24 -7.35 -6.80
C PRO A 128 6.85 -8.56 -7.66
N LEU A 129 6.96 -8.44 -8.98
CA LEU A 129 6.65 -9.52 -9.91
C LEU A 129 7.53 -10.74 -9.66
N GLU A 130 8.85 -10.55 -9.55
CA GLU A 130 9.79 -11.63 -9.29
C GLU A 130 9.50 -12.33 -7.97
N ILE A 131 9.15 -11.58 -6.93
CA ILE A 131 8.83 -12.14 -5.63
C ILE A 131 7.52 -12.94 -5.68
N ALA A 132 6.49 -12.41 -6.34
CA ALA A 132 5.22 -13.11 -6.51
C ALA A 132 5.40 -14.42 -7.28
N GLU A 133 6.32 -14.46 -8.24
CA GLU A 133 6.62 -15.68 -9.01
C GLU A 133 7.21 -16.79 -8.16
N ILE A 134 7.95 -16.45 -7.10
CA ILE A 134 8.61 -17.44 -6.23
C ILE A 134 7.65 -17.96 -5.15
N ILE A 135 6.68 -17.15 -4.74
CA ILE A 135 5.78 -17.48 -3.65
C ILE A 135 4.61 -18.34 -4.16
N PRO A 136 4.49 -19.61 -3.72
CA PRO A 136 3.51 -20.51 -4.32
C PRO A 136 2.05 -20.18 -4.03
N TYR A 137 1.76 -19.33 -3.06
CA TYR A 137 0.38 -18.97 -2.68
C TYR A 137 -0.05 -17.60 -3.19
N ARG A 138 0.65 -17.03 -4.19
CA ARG A 138 0.31 -15.73 -4.81
C ARG A 138 -0.06 -15.86 -6.30
N GLU A 139 -0.57 -17.00 -6.70
CA GLU A 139 -0.93 -17.24 -8.09
C GLU A 139 -1.95 -16.24 -8.64
N LYS A 140 -2.96 -15.89 -7.87
CA LYS A 140 -3.99 -14.94 -8.32
C LYS A 140 -3.47 -13.52 -8.41
N LEU A 141 -2.59 -13.14 -7.49
CA LEU A 141 -1.92 -11.84 -7.56
C LEU A 141 -1.02 -11.80 -8.80
N LEU A 142 -0.27 -12.85 -9.05
CA LEU A 142 0.60 -12.97 -10.22
C LEU A 142 -0.19 -12.85 -11.52
N GLU A 143 -1.37 -13.46 -11.61
CA GLU A 143 -2.26 -13.34 -12.76
C GLU A 143 -2.66 -11.88 -13.02
N ARG A 144 -3.01 -11.14 -11.97
CA ARG A 144 -3.35 -9.72 -12.08
C ARG A 144 -2.16 -8.89 -12.57
N MET A 145 -0.97 -9.16 -12.06
CA MET A 145 0.24 -8.47 -12.49
C MET A 145 0.53 -8.72 -13.97
N LYS A 146 0.45 -9.96 -14.40
CA LYS A 146 0.68 -10.35 -15.80
C LYS A 146 -0.37 -9.77 -16.74
N LYS A 147 -1.62 -9.74 -16.32
CA LYS A 147 -2.72 -9.15 -17.08
C LYS A 147 -2.50 -7.66 -17.27
N GLN A 148 -2.12 -6.95 -16.22
CA GLN A 148 -1.82 -5.52 -16.31
C GLN A 148 -0.66 -5.25 -17.26
N ARG A 149 0.42 -6.05 -17.19
CA ARG A 149 1.57 -5.90 -18.08
C ARG A 149 1.19 -6.08 -19.54
N LYS A 150 0.31 -7.03 -19.83
CA LYS A 150 -0.23 -7.24 -21.18
C LYS A 150 -1.00 -6.03 -21.68
N VAL A 151 -1.90 -5.50 -20.86
CA VAL A 151 -2.71 -4.33 -21.23
C VAL A 151 -1.82 -3.13 -21.48
N SER A 152 -0.87 -2.85 -20.60
CA SER A 152 0.09 -1.74 -20.76
C SER A 152 0.91 -1.88 -22.04
N HIS A 153 1.32 -3.09 -22.36
CA HIS A 153 2.08 -3.36 -23.60
C HIS A 153 1.24 -3.09 -24.84
N LEU A 154 -0.03 -3.52 -24.84
CA LEU A 154 -0.96 -3.26 -25.93
C LEU A 154 -1.24 -1.78 -26.12
N GLU A 155 -1.43 -1.04 -25.03
CA GLU A 155 -1.64 0.41 -25.05
C GLU A 155 -0.42 1.12 -25.66
N GLN A 156 0.79 0.69 -25.31
CA GLN A 156 2.02 1.21 -25.86
C GLN A 156 2.08 1.00 -27.38
N MET A 157 1.71 -0.18 -27.85
CA MET A 157 1.68 -0.51 -29.28
C MET A 157 0.67 0.34 -30.05
N ILE A 158 -0.48 0.61 -29.47
CA ILE A 158 -1.54 1.43 -30.09
C ILE A 158 -1.09 2.88 -30.22
N ASN A 159 -0.31 3.39 -29.25
CA ASN A 159 0.13 4.80 -29.22
C ASN A 159 1.40 5.06 -30.01
N GLU A 160 1.99 4.03 -30.61
CA GLU A 160 3.09 4.18 -31.59
C GLU A 160 2.48 4.50 -32.97
#